data_9e71781b086019664e10279fd8592fc4
#
_entry.id   9e71781b086019664e10279fd8592fc4
#
_cell.length_a   1.000
_cell.length_b   1.000
_cell.length_c   1.000
_cell.angle_alpha   90.00
_cell.angle_beta   90.00
_cell.angle_gamma   90.00
#
_symmetry.space_group_name_H-M   'P 1'
#
loop_
_entity.id
_entity.type
_entity.pdbx_description
1 polymer ?
#
loop_
_entity_poly.entity_id
_entity_poly.type
_entity_poly.pdbx_seq_one_letter_code
_entity_poly.pdbx_strand_id
1 'polypeptide(L)'
;NITLVDGQNEYRIFRSTADGNSNGVTTTLSAAISSTSATTGITIASKTNMPDVGTINVGSENISYTGFSDLELTGVTRGVNGTTAATHSNGAAVTNFVNQATEILEMSYRNSSNVDSPLEKINRSQFQALSNKSSTGQPSQYFVQRFIDHILITLYLTPGSTENGNVINFYYEKRIQDAGAYTNATDVPYRFVPCMIAGLTYYLSMKYAQPRIQEMKLIYEDELKRALEEDGSSASVYISPRTYYPSI
;
A
#
# COMPACT_ATOMS: atom_id res chain seq x y z
N ASN A 1 -2.43 5.16 -4.32
CA ASN A 1 -3.31 5.04 -5.48
C ASN A 1 -2.77 4.03 -6.49
N ILE A 2 -3.64 3.57 -7.37
CA ILE A 2 -3.34 2.65 -8.48
C ILE A 2 -3.91 3.28 -9.75
N THR A 3 -3.10 3.38 -10.80
CA THR A 3 -3.57 3.81 -12.12
C THR A 3 -4.18 2.62 -12.84
N LEU A 4 -5.37 2.79 -13.38
CA LEU A 4 -6.10 1.75 -14.10
C LEU A 4 -5.57 1.58 -15.52
N VAL A 5 -5.53 0.32 -15.95
CA VAL A 5 -5.10 -0.09 -17.28
C VAL A 5 -6.24 -0.82 -17.95
N ASP A 6 -6.48 -0.51 -19.23
CA ASP A 6 -7.50 -1.18 -20.04
C ASP A 6 -7.30 -2.70 -20.09
N GLY A 7 -8.35 -3.43 -19.81
CA GLY A 7 -8.34 -4.89 -19.76
C GLY A 7 -7.70 -5.54 -18.54
N GLN A 8 -7.15 -4.74 -17.59
CA GLN A 8 -6.53 -5.26 -16.39
C GLN A 8 -7.46 -5.15 -15.18
N ASN A 9 -7.80 -6.27 -14.58
CA ASN A 9 -8.64 -6.32 -13.37
C ASN A 9 -7.86 -6.70 -12.11
N GLU A 10 -6.62 -7.13 -12.20
CA GLU A 10 -5.79 -7.57 -11.07
C GLU A 10 -4.62 -6.63 -10.84
N TYR A 11 -4.48 -6.15 -9.60
CA TYR A 11 -3.41 -5.25 -9.18
C TYR A 11 -2.73 -5.79 -7.93
N ARG A 12 -1.40 -5.76 -7.91
CA ARG A 12 -0.59 -6.28 -6.80
C ARG A 12 0.05 -5.14 -6.02
N ILE A 13 -0.10 -5.21 -4.70
CA ILE A 13 0.58 -4.31 -3.75
C ILE A 13 1.57 -5.16 -2.97
N PHE A 14 2.86 -4.94 -3.19
CA PHE A 14 3.91 -5.72 -2.54
C PHE A 14 4.13 -5.28 -1.10
N ARG A 15 4.53 -6.22 -0.24
CA ARG A 15 4.88 -6.00 1.16
C ARG A 15 6.39 -6.06 1.34
N SER A 16 6.92 -5.37 2.36
CA SER A 16 8.26 -5.68 2.83
C SER A 16 8.27 -7.01 3.58
N THR A 17 9.38 -7.72 3.53
CA THR A 17 9.62 -8.89 4.38
C THR A 17 9.75 -8.51 5.85
N ALA A 18 9.65 -9.50 6.76
CA ALA A 18 9.69 -9.28 8.21
C ALA A 18 10.95 -8.57 8.71
N ASP A 19 12.03 -8.64 7.98
CA ASP A 19 13.34 -8.04 8.26
C ASP A 19 13.53 -6.64 7.66
N GLY A 20 12.46 -6.03 7.13
CA GLY A 20 12.52 -4.71 6.51
C GLY A 20 13.05 -4.71 5.08
N ASN A 21 13.49 -5.85 4.56
CA ASN A 21 13.85 -5.97 3.15
C ASN A 21 12.60 -5.86 2.29
N SER A 22 12.66 -5.00 1.28
CA SER A 22 11.73 -5.07 0.15
C SER A 22 11.79 -6.49 -0.43
N ASN A 23 10.68 -7.04 -0.91
CA ASN A 23 10.64 -8.37 -1.53
C ASN A 23 11.52 -8.49 -2.77
N GLY A 24 12.75 -8.12 -2.59
CA GLY A 24 13.91 -8.63 -3.22
C GLY A 24 14.05 -8.46 -4.71
N VAL A 25 13.30 -7.59 -5.39
CA VAL A 25 13.73 -7.26 -6.73
C VAL A 25 14.63 -6.04 -6.65
N THR A 26 15.91 -6.31 -6.76
CA THR A 26 16.93 -5.29 -6.99
C THR A 26 17.51 -5.53 -8.38
N THR A 27 17.50 -4.51 -9.20
CA THR A 27 18.16 -4.46 -10.50
C THR A 27 18.82 -3.09 -10.65
N THR A 28 19.29 -2.74 -11.82
CA THR A 28 19.86 -1.43 -12.08
C THR A 28 19.29 -0.87 -13.37
N LEU A 29 19.35 0.44 -13.54
CA LEU A 29 19.09 1.05 -14.84
C LEU A 29 20.19 0.62 -15.83
N SER A 30 19.80 0.17 -17.01
CA SER A 30 20.74 -0.14 -18.11
C SER A 30 21.03 1.06 -19.02
N ALA A 31 20.30 2.17 -18.82
CA ALA A 31 20.56 3.46 -19.46
C ALA A 31 20.25 4.60 -18.48
N ALA A 32 20.88 5.76 -18.68
CA ALA A 32 20.60 6.93 -17.88
C ALA A 32 19.21 7.51 -18.21
N ILE A 33 18.48 7.97 -17.20
CA ILE A 33 17.28 8.79 -17.38
C ILE A 33 17.71 10.26 -17.34
N SER A 34 17.93 10.85 -18.51
CA SER A 34 18.49 12.19 -18.65
C SER A 34 17.49 13.32 -18.50
N SER A 35 16.18 13.02 -18.53
CA SER A 35 15.11 14.01 -18.41
C SER A 35 14.09 13.63 -17.34
N THR A 36 13.64 14.61 -16.58
CA THR A 36 12.54 14.46 -15.61
C THR A 36 11.19 14.17 -16.25
N SER A 37 11.01 14.49 -17.53
CA SER A 37 9.81 14.23 -18.31
C SER A 37 9.88 12.96 -19.16
N ALA A 38 10.97 12.19 -19.09
CA ALA A 38 11.11 10.95 -19.84
C ALA A 38 10.08 9.91 -19.38
N THR A 39 9.25 9.43 -20.30
CA THR A 39 8.25 8.37 -20.07
C THR A 39 8.51 7.14 -20.95
N THR A 40 9.55 7.17 -21.76
CA THR A 40 10.03 6.08 -22.63
C THR A 40 11.54 5.95 -22.49
N GLY A 41 12.12 4.86 -22.94
CA GLY A 41 13.56 4.60 -22.88
C GLY A 41 14.06 4.28 -21.47
N ILE A 42 13.18 4.00 -20.52
CA ILE A 42 13.56 3.60 -19.16
C ILE A 42 13.77 2.10 -19.16
N THR A 43 15.04 1.70 -19.26
CA THR A 43 15.44 0.30 -19.38
C THR A 43 16.14 -0.18 -18.12
N ILE A 44 15.86 -1.42 -17.74
CA ILE A 44 16.46 -2.08 -16.58
C ILE A 44 17.30 -3.26 -16.99
N ALA A 45 18.28 -3.61 -16.17
CA ALA A 45 19.21 -4.70 -16.49
C ALA A 45 18.58 -6.09 -16.37
N SER A 46 17.55 -6.26 -15.56
CA SER A 46 16.83 -7.52 -15.40
C SER A 46 15.40 -7.27 -14.90
N LYS A 47 14.44 -8.01 -15.45
CA LYS A 47 13.04 -8.04 -14.98
C LYS A 47 12.71 -9.30 -14.18
N THR A 48 13.69 -10.10 -13.80
CA THR A 48 13.47 -11.33 -13.04
C THR A 48 12.75 -11.02 -11.73
N ASN A 49 11.63 -11.72 -11.49
CA ASN A 49 10.74 -11.52 -10.36
C ASN A 49 10.06 -10.15 -10.26
N MET A 50 10.15 -9.30 -11.30
CA MET A 50 9.37 -8.08 -11.35
C MET A 50 7.92 -8.38 -11.77
N PRO A 51 6.92 -7.72 -11.16
CA PRO A 51 5.55 -7.80 -11.65
C PRO A 51 5.43 -7.12 -13.01
N ASP A 52 4.50 -7.58 -13.85
CA ASP A 52 4.27 -6.97 -15.16
C ASP A 52 3.78 -5.52 -15.05
N VAL A 53 3.11 -5.18 -13.96
CA VAL A 53 2.63 -3.82 -13.65
C VAL A 53 3.00 -3.49 -12.21
N GLY A 54 3.53 -2.31 -11.98
CA GLY A 54 3.94 -1.95 -10.62
C GLY A 54 4.57 -0.58 -10.51
N THR A 55 5.31 -0.40 -9.43
CA THR A 55 6.10 0.81 -9.18
C THR A 55 7.50 0.40 -8.77
N ILE A 56 8.47 1.07 -9.34
CA ILE A 56 9.88 0.96 -8.94
C ILE A 56 10.31 2.21 -8.18
N ASN A 57 11.33 2.04 -7.34
CA ASN A 57 12.04 3.13 -6.71
C ASN A 57 13.44 3.23 -7.31
N VAL A 58 13.82 4.44 -7.72
CA VAL A 58 15.16 4.78 -8.22
C VAL A 58 15.65 6.00 -7.43
N GLY A 59 16.58 5.77 -6.52
CA GLY A 59 17.00 6.82 -5.59
C GLY A 59 15.83 7.29 -4.71
N SER A 60 15.44 8.55 -4.82
CA SER A 60 14.31 9.13 -4.09
C SER A 60 13.01 9.19 -4.91
N GLU A 61 13.01 8.70 -6.15
CA GLU A 61 11.85 8.76 -7.03
C GLU A 61 11.13 7.42 -7.11
N ASN A 62 9.80 7.48 -7.11
CA ASN A 62 8.94 6.37 -7.45
C ASN A 62 8.41 6.54 -8.89
N ILE A 63 8.53 5.49 -9.68
CA ILE A 63 8.13 5.44 -11.08
C ILE A 63 7.15 4.28 -11.24
N SER A 64 5.91 4.56 -11.61
CA SER A 64 4.95 3.51 -11.96
C SER A 64 5.08 3.14 -13.43
N TYR A 65 4.75 1.87 -13.74
CA TYR A 65 4.74 1.34 -15.09
C TYR A 65 3.58 0.35 -15.25
N THR A 66 3.13 0.17 -16.48
CA THR A 66 1.99 -0.68 -16.80
C THR A 66 2.35 -1.90 -17.64
N GLY A 67 3.62 -2.09 -17.97
CA GLY A 67 4.10 -3.24 -18.71
C GLY A 67 5.58 -3.15 -19.03
N PHE A 68 6.04 -4.11 -19.83
CA PHE A 68 7.39 -4.19 -20.36
C PHE A 68 7.37 -4.41 -21.87
N SER A 69 8.27 -3.74 -22.58
CA SER A 69 8.71 -4.11 -23.91
C SER A 69 10.14 -4.61 -23.78
N ASP A 70 10.34 -5.92 -23.74
CA ASP A 70 11.58 -6.57 -23.35
C ASP A 70 12.04 -6.13 -21.94
N LEU A 71 13.07 -5.31 -21.83
CA LEU A 71 13.58 -4.74 -20.57
C LEU A 71 13.23 -3.25 -20.38
N GLU A 72 12.50 -2.65 -21.33
CA GLU A 72 12.00 -1.29 -21.22
C GLU A 72 10.66 -1.24 -20.52
N LEU A 73 10.52 -0.33 -19.56
CA LEU A 73 9.25 -0.05 -18.89
C LEU A 73 8.30 0.69 -19.86
N THR A 74 7.05 0.24 -19.94
CA THR A 74 6.01 0.87 -20.76
C THR A 74 4.90 1.46 -19.90
N GLY A 75 4.17 2.46 -20.42
CA GLY A 75 3.13 3.15 -19.68
C GLY A 75 3.63 3.83 -18.41
N VAL A 76 4.77 4.47 -18.50
CA VAL A 76 5.49 5.03 -17.36
C VAL A 76 4.86 6.32 -16.88
N THR A 77 4.67 6.44 -15.56
CA THR A 77 4.36 7.69 -14.86
C THR A 77 5.46 7.99 -13.84
N ARG A 78 6.03 9.18 -13.94
CA ARG A 78 7.16 9.63 -13.11
C ARG A 78 6.68 10.34 -11.85
N GLY A 79 7.49 10.27 -10.77
CA GLY A 79 7.25 11.03 -9.55
C GLY A 79 5.97 10.66 -8.81
N VAL A 80 5.53 9.40 -8.87
CA VAL A 80 4.32 8.93 -8.16
C VAL A 80 4.53 8.84 -6.65
N ASN A 81 3.46 8.60 -5.89
CA ASN A 81 3.47 8.44 -4.43
C ASN A 81 4.09 9.64 -3.68
N GLY A 82 3.88 10.85 -4.19
CA GLY A 82 4.38 12.08 -3.56
C GLY A 82 5.87 12.35 -3.75
N THR A 83 6.54 11.58 -4.62
CA THR A 83 7.94 11.82 -4.99
C THR A 83 8.04 12.80 -6.18
N THR A 84 9.24 13.32 -6.42
CA THR A 84 9.51 14.23 -7.54
C THR A 84 10.34 13.51 -8.60
N ALA A 85 9.96 13.67 -9.86
CA ALA A 85 10.73 13.13 -10.99
C ALA A 85 12.13 13.75 -11.04
N ALA A 86 13.16 12.91 -11.16
CA ALA A 86 14.56 13.29 -11.16
C ALA A 86 15.32 12.62 -12.33
N THR A 87 16.52 13.09 -12.61
CA THR A 87 17.45 12.42 -13.51
C THR A 87 18.19 11.31 -12.75
N HIS A 88 18.48 10.20 -13.44
CA HIS A 88 19.18 9.07 -12.85
C HIS A 88 20.30 8.59 -13.77
N SER A 89 21.41 8.22 -13.17
CA SER A 89 22.58 7.72 -13.91
C SER A 89 22.35 6.28 -14.39
N ASN A 90 23.01 5.89 -15.45
CA ASN A 90 23.17 4.49 -15.81
C ASN A 90 23.78 3.72 -14.64
N GLY A 91 23.29 2.52 -14.37
CA GLY A 91 23.71 1.71 -13.22
C GLY A 91 23.04 2.10 -11.89
N ALA A 92 22.19 3.12 -11.85
CA ALA A 92 21.45 3.46 -10.63
C ALA A 92 20.63 2.26 -10.14
N ALA A 93 20.64 2.02 -8.84
CA ALA A 93 19.89 0.91 -8.23
C ALA A 93 18.37 1.12 -8.44
N VAL A 94 17.71 0.04 -8.84
CA VAL A 94 16.26 -0.04 -9.02
C VAL A 94 15.74 -1.09 -8.06
N THR A 95 14.77 -0.72 -7.24
CA THR A 95 14.08 -1.63 -6.33
C THR A 95 12.57 -1.56 -6.57
N ASN A 96 11.84 -2.61 -6.23
CA ASN A 96 10.38 -2.49 -6.19
C ASN A 96 9.98 -1.51 -5.10
N PHE A 97 9.05 -0.62 -5.43
CA PHE A 97 8.37 0.15 -4.41
C PHE A 97 7.43 -0.76 -3.63
N VAL A 98 7.62 -0.78 -2.31
CA VAL A 98 6.79 -1.55 -1.38
C VAL A 98 6.12 -0.60 -0.43
N ASN A 99 4.79 -0.49 -0.49
CA ASN A 99 4.04 0.38 0.40
C ASN A 99 3.74 -0.21 1.77
N GLN A 100 4.25 -1.42 2.07
CA GLN A 100 4.12 -2.11 3.35
C GLN A 100 2.67 -2.29 3.82
N ALA A 101 1.73 -2.34 2.89
CA ALA A 101 0.32 -2.52 3.20
C ALA A 101 0.08 -3.89 3.85
N THR A 102 -0.60 -3.90 5.00
CA THR A 102 -1.05 -5.12 5.68
C THR A 102 -2.49 -5.45 5.36
N GLU A 103 -3.31 -4.43 5.22
CA GLU A 103 -4.72 -4.54 4.85
C GLU A 103 -5.18 -3.34 4.04
N ILE A 104 -6.13 -3.58 3.12
CA ILE A 104 -6.86 -2.53 2.42
C ILE A 104 -8.19 -2.31 3.16
N LEU A 105 -8.40 -1.10 3.64
CA LEU A 105 -9.57 -0.71 4.39
C LEU A 105 -10.71 -0.32 3.45
N GLU A 106 -10.50 0.72 2.67
CA GLU A 106 -11.48 1.31 1.78
C GLU A 106 -10.86 1.68 0.44
N MET A 107 -11.67 1.67 -0.61
CA MET A 107 -11.24 2.06 -1.95
C MET A 107 -12.29 2.95 -2.62
N SER A 108 -11.83 3.89 -3.42
CA SER A 108 -12.66 4.70 -4.30
C SER A 108 -12.07 4.79 -5.71
N TYR A 109 -12.93 4.77 -6.70
CA TYR A 109 -12.56 5.07 -8.08
C TYR A 109 -12.62 6.57 -8.30
N ARG A 110 -11.57 7.14 -8.88
CA ARG A 110 -11.49 8.55 -9.27
C ARG A 110 -11.41 8.65 -10.78
N ASN A 111 -12.38 9.34 -11.36
CA ASN A 111 -12.40 9.59 -12.80
C ASN A 111 -11.49 10.77 -13.20
N SER A 112 -11.35 11.00 -14.51
CA SER A 112 -10.56 12.10 -15.09
C SER A 112 -11.04 13.51 -14.68
N SER A 113 -12.27 13.64 -14.20
CA SER A 113 -12.83 14.89 -13.68
C SER A 113 -12.64 15.06 -12.17
N ASN A 114 -11.82 14.21 -11.53
CA ASN A 114 -11.58 14.17 -10.07
C ASN A 114 -12.83 13.88 -9.22
N VAL A 115 -13.82 13.19 -9.79
CA VAL A 115 -14.99 12.73 -9.04
C VAL A 115 -14.72 11.34 -8.47
N ASP A 116 -14.89 11.18 -7.16
CA ASP A 116 -14.69 9.93 -6.45
C ASP A 116 -16.01 9.15 -6.33
N SER A 117 -15.95 7.87 -6.66
CA SER A 117 -17.04 6.90 -6.46
C SER A 117 -16.55 5.77 -5.55
N PRO A 118 -17.20 5.49 -4.41
CA PRO A 118 -16.78 4.42 -3.51
C PRO A 118 -16.93 3.05 -4.18
N LEU A 119 -15.99 2.15 -3.87
CA LEU A 119 -16.01 0.76 -4.31
C LEU A 119 -16.45 -0.13 -3.15
N GLU A 120 -17.31 -1.09 -3.43
CA GLU A 120 -17.77 -2.05 -2.43
C GLU A 120 -16.76 -3.19 -2.27
N LYS A 121 -16.33 -3.45 -1.03
CA LYS A 121 -15.48 -4.60 -0.70
C LYS A 121 -16.34 -5.86 -0.63
N ILE A 122 -16.07 -6.83 -1.50
CA ILE A 122 -16.80 -8.10 -1.54
C ILE A 122 -15.94 -9.25 -1.02
N ASN A 123 -16.59 -10.27 -0.50
CA ASN A 123 -15.94 -11.48 -0.03
C ASN A 123 -15.76 -12.50 -1.17
N ARG A 124 -15.03 -13.58 -0.88
CA ARG A 124 -14.74 -14.63 -1.86
C ARG A 124 -16.01 -15.27 -2.45
N SER A 125 -17.03 -15.52 -1.63
CA SER A 125 -18.26 -16.15 -2.09
C SER A 125 -19.06 -15.23 -3.00
N GLN A 126 -19.14 -13.95 -2.67
CA GLN A 126 -19.77 -12.92 -3.52
C GLN A 126 -19.03 -12.79 -4.84
N PHE A 127 -17.69 -12.73 -4.81
CA PHE A 127 -16.89 -12.68 -6.03
C PHE A 127 -17.11 -13.93 -6.92
N GLN A 128 -17.21 -15.13 -6.34
CA GLN A 128 -17.50 -16.34 -7.09
C GLN A 128 -18.89 -16.35 -7.71
N ALA A 129 -19.87 -15.72 -7.06
CA ALA A 129 -21.26 -15.64 -7.53
C ALA A 129 -21.44 -14.66 -8.73
N LEU A 130 -20.45 -13.82 -9.03
CA LEU A 130 -20.51 -12.92 -10.18
C LEU A 130 -20.55 -13.71 -11.49
N SER A 131 -21.57 -13.45 -12.30
CA SER A 131 -21.88 -14.24 -13.52
C SER A 131 -20.87 -14.04 -14.63
N ASN A 132 -20.36 -12.82 -14.82
CA ASN A 132 -19.37 -12.51 -15.85
C ASN A 132 -18.25 -11.64 -15.28
N LYS A 133 -17.12 -12.29 -14.97
CA LYS A 133 -15.93 -11.64 -14.39
C LYS A 133 -15.10 -10.85 -15.41
N SER A 134 -15.38 -11.05 -16.71
CA SER A 134 -14.69 -10.37 -17.81
C SER A 134 -15.48 -9.16 -18.35
N SER A 135 -16.61 -8.80 -17.72
CA SER A 135 -17.35 -7.59 -18.10
C SER A 135 -16.49 -6.36 -17.87
N THR A 136 -16.42 -5.51 -18.89
CA THR A 136 -15.64 -4.26 -18.88
C THR A 136 -16.51 -3.07 -18.49
N GLY A 137 -15.91 -2.08 -17.82
CA GLY A 137 -16.55 -0.83 -17.44
C GLY A 137 -15.94 -0.22 -16.20
N GLN A 138 -16.63 0.79 -15.67
CA GLN A 138 -16.21 1.43 -14.43
C GLN A 138 -16.25 0.41 -13.27
N PRO A 139 -15.14 0.18 -12.56
CA PRO A 139 -15.13 -0.67 -11.39
C PRO A 139 -16.13 -0.21 -10.33
N SER A 140 -16.87 -1.14 -9.75
CA SER A 140 -17.85 -0.88 -8.70
C SER A 140 -17.58 -1.68 -7.44
N GLN A 141 -16.90 -2.80 -7.57
CA GLN A 141 -16.60 -3.71 -6.46
C GLN A 141 -15.14 -4.16 -6.54
N TYR A 142 -14.60 -4.58 -5.40
CA TYR A 142 -13.26 -5.15 -5.34
C TYR A 142 -13.18 -6.31 -4.36
N PHE A 143 -12.31 -7.26 -4.70
CA PHE A 143 -11.99 -8.41 -3.87
C PHE A 143 -10.51 -8.40 -3.52
N VAL A 144 -10.18 -8.64 -2.25
CA VAL A 144 -8.80 -8.60 -1.73
C VAL A 144 -8.35 -10.00 -1.33
N GLN A 145 -7.22 -10.42 -1.87
CA GLN A 145 -6.51 -11.64 -1.45
C GLN A 145 -5.17 -11.28 -0.83
N ARG A 146 -4.83 -11.93 0.27
CA ARG A 146 -3.57 -11.68 0.98
C ARG A 146 -2.63 -12.86 0.74
N PHE A 147 -1.52 -12.57 0.10
CA PHE A 147 -0.39 -13.49 -0.07
C PHE A 147 0.74 -13.13 0.88
N ILE A 148 1.78 -13.97 0.95
CA ILE A 148 2.92 -13.73 1.85
C ILE A 148 3.71 -12.48 1.45
N ASP A 149 3.84 -12.23 0.17
CA ASP A 149 4.67 -11.19 -0.44
C ASP A 149 3.87 -9.99 -0.97
N HIS A 150 2.58 -10.16 -1.26
CA HIS A 150 1.73 -9.12 -1.81
C HIS A 150 0.26 -9.24 -1.39
N ILE A 151 -0.47 -8.17 -1.59
CA ILE A 151 -1.93 -8.14 -1.60
C ILE A 151 -2.36 -8.09 -3.05
N LEU A 152 -3.23 -9.02 -3.47
CA LEU A 152 -3.87 -8.99 -4.78
C LEU A 152 -5.25 -8.35 -4.65
N ILE A 153 -5.47 -7.30 -5.42
CA ILE A 153 -6.75 -6.61 -5.55
C ILE A 153 -7.33 -7.00 -6.89
N THR A 154 -8.51 -7.61 -6.89
CA THR A 154 -9.24 -7.92 -8.12
C THR A 154 -10.46 -6.99 -8.21
N LEU A 155 -10.53 -6.21 -9.26
CA LEU A 155 -11.64 -5.29 -9.53
C LEU A 155 -12.78 -5.98 -10.27
N TYR A 156 -13.98 -5.54 -10.04
CA TYR A 156 -15.19 -5.82 -10.81
C TYR A 156 -15.99 -4.51 -10.99
N LEU A 157 -16.27 -4.06 -12.19
CA LEU A 157 -15.92 -4.55 -13.54
C LEU A 157 -14.43 -4.37 -13.86
N THR A 158 -13.98 -5.09 -14.90
CA THR A 158 -12.64 -4.87 -15.46
C THR A 158 -12.59 -3.48 -16.13
N PRO A 159 -11.59 -2.64 -15.82
CA PRO A 159 -11.45 -1.34 -16.48
C PRO A 159 -11.43 -1.49 -18.01
N GLY A 160 -12.22 -0.69 -18.70
CA GLY A 160 -12.20 -0.59 -20.15
C GLY A 160 -11.33 0.58 -20.64
N SER A 161 -11.37 0.84 -21.93
CA SER A 161 -10.61 1.94 -22.54
C SER A 161 -11.00 3.33 -22.01
N THR A 162 -12.24 3.52 -21.60
CA THR A 162 -12.73 4.77 -20.98
C THR A 162 -12.15 4.99 -19.58
N GLU A 163 -11.88 3.92 -18.86
CA GLU A 163 -11.32 3.94 -17.50
C GLU A 163 -9.79 3.95 -17.49
N ASN A 164 -9.17 3.72 -18.65
CA ASN A 164 -7.72 3.72 -18.76
C ASN A 164 -7.11 5.07 -18.34
N GLY A 165 -6.14 5.02 -17.43
CA GLY A 165 -5.50 6.20 -16.85
C GLY A 165 -6.25 6.83 -15.67
N ASN A 166 -7.48 6.44 -15.39
CA ASN A 166 -8.18 6.80 -14.16
C ASN A 166 -7.53 6.12 -12.94
N VAL A 167 -7.88 6.51 -11.73
CA VAL A 167 -7.14 6.15 -10.54
C VAL A 167 -8.05 5.49 -9.51
N ILE A 168 -7.58 4.42 -8.88
CA ILE A 168 -8.12 3.90 -7.62
C ILE A 168 -7.35 4.50 -6.46
N ASN A 169 -8.03 5.24 -5.59
CA ASN A 169 -7.51 5.66 -4.31
C ASN A 169 -7.89 4.61 -3.26
N PHE A 170 -7.02 4.35 -2.32
CA PHE A 170 -7.30 3.41 -1.24
C PHE A 170 -6.66 3.83 0.07
N TYR A 171 -7.34 3.52 1.16
CA TYR A 171 -6.81 3.58 2.52
C TYR A 171 -6.34 2.18 2.90
N TYR A 172 -5.19 2.10 3.54
CA TYR A 172 -4.59 0.83 3.93
C TYR A 172 -3.91 0.94 5.29
N GLU A 173 -3.85 -0.16 5.99
CA GLU A 173 -3.00 -0.29 7.17
C GLU A 173 -1.57 -0.52 6.72
N LYS A 174 -0.68 0.33 7.19
CA LYS A 174 0.76 0.20 6.97
C LYS A 174 1.40 -0.52 8.15
N ARG A 175 2.30 -1.46 7.88
CA ARG A 175 3.17 -2.00 8.92
C ARG A 175 4.10 -0.90 9.42
N ILE A 176 4.22 -0.80 10.74
CA ILE A 176 5.23 0.07 11.38
C ILE A 176 6.62 -0.42 10.96
N GLN A 177 7.46 0.49 10.52
CA GLN A 177 8.82 0.18 10.10
C GLN A 177 9.70 -0.06 11.32
N ASP A 178 10.46 -1.16 11.30
CA ASP A 178 11.47 -1.43 12.31
C ASP A 178 12.62 -0.42 12.21
N ALA A 179 13.17 -0.03 13.34
CA ALA A 179 14.30 0.91 13.39
C ALA A 179 15.54 0.39 12.64
N GLY A 180 15.72 -0.94 12.58
CA GLY A 180 16.81 -1.62 11.87
C GLY A 180 18.19 -1.38 12.48
N ALA A 181 18.54 -0.16 12.82
CA ALA A 181 19.79 0.23 13.46
C ALA A 181 19.53 1.20 14.62
N TYR A 182 20.43 1.22 15.60
CA TYR A 182 20.32 2.08 16.79
C TYR A 182 20.35 3.59 16.49
N THR A 183 20.81 3.98 15.31
CA THR A 183 20.84 5.37 14.83
C THR A 183 19.54 5.83 14.18
N ASN A 184 18.63 4.92 13.88
CA ASN A 184 17.38 5.22 13.22
C ASN A 184 16.27 5.49 14.24
N ALA A 185 15.40 6.45 13.92
CA ALA A 185 14.18 6.66 14.67
C ALA A 185 13.15 5.56 14.37
N THR A 186 12.33 5.21 15.35
CA THR A 186 11.19 4.32 15.16
C THR A 186 10.05 5.07 14.45
N ASP A 187 9.30 4.37 13.58
CA ASP A 187 8.09 4.91 12.91
C ASP A 187 6.86 4.83 13.84
N VAL A 188 7.05 5.25 15.10
CA VAL A 188 6.01 5.19 16.14
C VAL A 188 5.60 6.61 16.52
N PRO A 189 4.30 6.93 16.51
CA PRO A 189 3.81 8.23 16.95
C PRO A 189 4.24 8.53 18.40
N TYR A 190 4.54 9.81 18.65
CA TYR A 190 5.06 10.26 19.97
C TYR A 190 4.21 9.81 21.16
N ARG A 191 2.87 9.76 20.99
CA ARG A 191 1.93 9.29 22.03
C ARG A 191 2.15 7.84 22.49
N PHE A 192 2.77 6.99 21.65
CA PHE A 192 3.10 5.60 22.01
C PHE A 192 4.47 5.43 22.67
N VAL A 193 5.31 6.47 22.75
CA VAL A 193 6.64 6.38 23.33
C VAL A 193 6.61 5.97 24.81
N PRO A 194 5.74 6.54 25.68
CA PRO A 194 5.61 6.09 27.06
C PRO A 194 5.22 4.61 27.17
N CYS A 195 4.26 4.17 26.33
CA CYS A 195 3.83 2.78 26.25
C CYS A 195 4.98 1.86 25.83
N MET A 196 5.81 2.25 24.87
CA MET A 196 6.99 1.47 24.45
C MET A 196 8.01 1.32 25.57
N ILE A 197 8.29 2.39 26.32
CA ILE A 197 9.21 2.37 27.46
C ILE A 197 8.66 1.44 28.55
N ALA A 198 7.39 1.55 28.89
CA ALA A 198 6.72 0.69 29.86
C ALA A 198 6.73 -0.78 29.42
N GLY A 199 6.44 -1.04 28.15
CA GLY A 199 6.48 -2.38 27.56
C GLY A 199 7.88 -2.99 27.59
N LEU A 200 8.91 -2.24 27.23
CA LEU A 200 10.30 -2.68 27.33
C LEU A 200 10.68 -3.01 28.77
N THR A 201 10.29 -2.14 29.73
CA THR A 201 10.54 -2.35 31.16
C THR A 201 9.85 -3.62 31.66
N TYR A 202 8.61 -3.87 31.23
CA TYR A 202 7.89 -5.12 31.55
C TYR A 202 8.62 -6.35 30.99
N TYR A 203 9.04 -6.37 29.73
CA TYR A 203 9.78 -7.49 29.16
C TYR A 203 11.14 -7.71 29.83
N LEU A 204 11.86 -6.63 30.17
CA LEU A 204 13.11 -6.74 30.91
C LEU A 204 12.90 -7.26 32.33
N SER A 205 11.79 -6.91 33.02
CA SER A 205 11.47 -7.39 34.35
C SER A 205 11.27 -8.90 34.40
N MET A 206 10.76 -9.51 33.33
CA MET A 206 10.63 -10.98 33.24
C MET A 206 11.99 -11.69 33.32
N LYS A 207 13.05 -11.04 32.84
CA LYS A 207 14.39 -11.62 32.83
C LYS A 207 15.24 -11.24 34.04
N TYR A 208 15.12 -9.99 34.54
CA TYR A 208 16.05 -9.42 35.52
C TYR A 208 15.40 -9.06 36.86
N ALA A 209 14.07 -8.94 36.95
CA ALA A 209 13.39 -8.45 38.14
C ALA A 209 12.03 -9.12 38.33
N GLN A 210 12.00 -10.44 38.44
CA GLN A 210 10.79 -11.25 38.57
C GLN A 210 9.77 -10.76 39.63
N PRO A 211 10.17 -10.25 40.83
CA PRO A 211 9.20 -9.74 41.80
C PRO A 211 8.39 -8.53 41.33
N ARG A 212 8.87 -7.79 40.32
CA ARG A 212 8.22 -6.59 39.80
C ARG A 212 7.37 -6.82 38.52
N ILE A 213 7.27 -8.04 38.03
CA ILE A 213 6.58 -8.35 36.77
C ILE A 213 5.14 -7.83 36.77
N GLN A 214 4.40 -8.08 37.86
CA GLN A 214 2.99 -7.70 37.94
C GLN A 214 2.81 -6.18 37.95
N GLU A 215 3.64 -5.45 38.65
CA GLU A 215 3.63 -3.99 38.73
C GLU A 215 3.94 -3.39 37.34
N MET A 216 5.00 -3.87 36.70
CA MET A 216 5.40 -3.38 35.38
C MET A 216 4.36 -3.71 34.28
N LYS A 217 3.69 -4.86 34.42
CA LYS A 217 2.58 -5.23 33.55
C LYS A 217 1.42 -4.25 33.64
N LEU A 218 1.00 -3.90 34.85
CA LEU A 218 -0.10 -2.95 35.07
C LEU A 218 0.24 -1.56 34.53
N ILE A 219 1.46 -1.08 34.70
CA ILE A 219 1.91 0.20 34.15
C ILE A 219 1.87 0.15 32.61
N TYR A 220 2.36 -0.92 32.01
CA TYR A 220 2.33 -1.10 30.56
C TYR A 220 0.90 -1.12 30.02
N GLU A 221 -0.01 -1.85 30.65
CA GLU A 221 -1.42 -1.94 30.23
C GLU A 221 -2.14 -0.58 30.35
N ASP A 222 -1.86 0.20 31.40
CA ASP A 222 -2.43 1.55 31.57
C ASP A 222 -1.90 2.53 30.53
N GLU A 223 -0.58 2.55 30.27
CA GLU A 223 0.01 3.40 29.23
C GLU A 223 -0.45 3.00 27.83
N LEU A 224 -0.61 1.70 27.55
CA LEU A 224 -1.17 1.23 26.29
C LEU A 224 -2.61 1.70 26.10
N LYS A 225 -3.43 1.60 27.13
CA LYS A 225 -4.81 2.05 27.10
C LYS A 225 -4.91 3.54 26.82
N ARG A 226 -4.09 4.37 27.50
CA ARG A 226 -4.04 5.82 27.27
C ARG A 226 -3.63 6.16 25.83
N ALA A 227 -2.59 5.50 25.33
CA ALA A 227 -2.12 5.72 23.96
C ALA A 227 -3.17 5.36 22.91
N LEU A 228 -3.91 4.26 23.11
CA LEU A 228 -5.00 3.83 22.22
C LEU A 228 -6.21 4.78 22.30
N GLU A 229 -6.55 5.29 23.49
CA GLU A 229 -7.63 6.27 23.64
C GLU A 229 -7.29 7.61 22.95
N GLU A 230 -6.03 8.05 23.04
CA GLU A 230 -5.55 9.25 22.34
C GLU A 230 -5.48 9.05 20.81
N ASP A 231 -5.17 7.84 20.35
CA ASP A 231 -5.11 7.50 18.92
C ASP A 231 -6.50 7.31 18.31
N GLY A 232 -7.51 7.11 19.13
CA GLY A 232 -8.88 6.90 18.70
C GLY A 232 -9.43 8.09 17.93
N SER A 233 -10.18 7.82 16.85
CA SER A 233 -10.89 8.86 16.11
C SER A 233 -11.95 9.51 16.99
N SER A 234 -11.90 10.82 17.16
CA SER A 234 -12.95 11.61 17.82
C SER A 234 -14.18 11.86 16.92
N ALA A 235 -14.25 11.22 15.76
CA ALA A 235 -15.36 11.36 14.85
C ALA A 235 -16.64 10.80 15.48
N SER A 236 -17.67 11.64 15.57
CA SER A 236 -19.01 11.24 16.02
C SER A 236 -19.62 10.31 14.98
N VAL A 237 -19.93 9.07 15.37
CA VAL A 237 -20.70 8.15 14.53
C VAL A 237 -22.17 8.51 14.64
N TYR A 238 -22.67 9.29 13.69
CA TYR A 238 -24.11 9.54 13.55
C TYR A 238 -24.76 8.33 12.87
N ILE A 239 -25.43 7.48 13.64
CA ILE A 239 -26.33 6.45 13.10
C ILE A 239 -27.68 7.11 12.90
N SER A 240 -27.96 7.53 11.66
CA SER A 240 -29.30 7.97 11.27
C SER A 240 -30.09 6.76 10.83
N PRO A 241 -31.17 6.36 11.55
CA PRO A 241 -32.03 5.27 11.08
C PRO A 241 -32.72 5.70 9.78
N ARG A 242 -32.44 5.01 8.68
CA ARG A 242 -33.21 5.15 7.44
C ARG A 242 -34.53 4.43 7.64
N THR A 243 -35.59 5.17 7.93
CA THR A 243 -36.95 4.70 7.81
C THR A 243 -37.32 4.63 6.32
N TYR A 244 -37.40 3.42 5.80
CA TYR A 244 -37.92 3.17 4.46
C TYR A 244 -39.44 3.15 4.57
N TYR A 245 -40.12 4.17 4.08
CA TYR A 245 -41.58 4.11 3.87
C TYR A 245 -41.77 3.59 2.45
N PRO A 246 -42.36 2.38 2.27
CA PRO A 246 -42.82 1.97 0.96
C PRO A 246 -43.93 2.94 0.53
N SER A 247 -43.71 3.61 -0.60
CA SER A 247 -44.80 4.36 -1.25
C SER A 247 -45.89 3.39 -1.67
N ILE A 248 -47.09 3.58 -1.14
CA ILE A 248 -48.34 2.88 -1.51
C ILE A 248 -48.77 3.41 -2.90
#